data_afb0e3bc76394f6bebdf543dd6b467fc
#
_entry.id   afb0e3bc76394f6bebdf543dd6b467fc
#
_cell.length_a   1.000
_cell.length_b   1.000
_cell.length_c   1.000
_cell.angle_alpha   90.00
_cell.angle_beta   90.00
_cell.angle_gamma   90.00
#
_symmetry.space_group_name_H-M   'P 1'
#
loop_
_entity.id
_entity.type
_entity.pdbx_description
1 polymer ?
#
loop_
_entity_poly.entity_id
_entity_poly.type
_entity_poly.pdbx_seq_one_letter_code
_entity_poly.pdbx_strand_id
1 'polypeptide(L)'
;INHAVKVSGENPILIDSFISNAIEIDVDAISDGNNVTIVGLMQHIEEAGIHSGDSACCIPPYSLDNEIIDRLKKQSILLAKELQVVGLINIQFAINGRDIYVLEANPRASRTLPFVSKVIGKPIPGIAALIMSGISKNVIDEPNINFFAVKEVVLPFNKFPGTGILLGPEMRSTGE
;
A
#
# COMPACT_ATOMS: atom_id res chain seq x y z
N ILE A 1 11.95 22.95 3.65
CA ILE A 1 12.51 23.55 2.42
C ILE A 1 14.03 23.68 2.52
N ASN A 2 14.60 24.43 3.50
CA ASN A 2 16.03 24.69 3.60
C ASN A 2 16.92 23.43 3.62
N HIS A 3 16.46 22.34 4.23
CA HIS A 3 17.17 21.06 4.22
C HIS A 3 17.08 20.37 2.87
N ALA A 4 15.89 20.33 2.26
CA ALA A 4 15.68 19.75 0.94
C ALA A 4 16.51 20.46 -0.14
N VAL A 5 16.59 21.80 -0.10
CA VAL A 5 17.43 22.60 -1.01
C VAL A 5 18.91 22.19 -0.90
N LYS A 6 19.41 22.00 0.32
CA LYS A 6 20.80 21.58 0.52
C LYS A 6 21.12 20.19 -0.04
N VAL A 7 20.13 19.27 0.03
CA VAL A 7 20.28 17.88 -0.46
C VAL A 7 20.09 17.82 -1.97
N SER A 8 19.15 18.60 -2.52
CA SER A 8 18.81 18.62 -3.95
C SER A 8 19.89 19.28 -4.81
N GLY A 9 20.69 20.21 -4.24
CA GLY A 9 21.67 20.98 -5.00
C GLY A 9 20.98 21.85 -6.07
N GLU A 10 21.30 21.60 -7.34
CA GLU A 10 20.71 22.32 -8.50
C GLU A 10 19.43 21.65 -9.03
N ASN A 11 19.02 20.50 -8.50
CA ASN A 11 17.82 19.82 -8.97
C ASN A 11 16.54 20.49 -8.43
N PRO A 12 15.44 20.44 -9.18
CA PRO A 12 14.17 20.97 -8.73
C PRO A 12 13.65 20.21 -7.51
N ILE A 13 12.92 20.91 -6.64
CA ILE A 13 12.27 20.36 -5.45
C ILE A 13 10.78 20.30 -5.72
N LEU A 14 10.18 19.12 -5.50
CA LEU A 14 8.74 18.95 -5.46
C LEU A 14 8.22 19.40 -4.10
N ILE A 15 7.16 20.20 -4.10
CA ILE A 15 6.45 20.64 -2.89
C ILE A 15 4.99 20.29 -3.08
N ASP A 16 4.50 19.36 -2.26
CA ASP A 16 3.11 18.92 -2.25
C ASP A 16 2.33 19.53 -1.09
N SER A 17 1.01 19.62 -1.26
CA SER A 17 0.11 19.97 -0.16
C SER A 17 0.00 18.81 0.82
N PHE A 18 0.13 19.10 2.11
CA PHE A 18 -0.10 18.11 3.15
C PHE A 18 -1.60 18.03 3.48
N ILE A 19 -2.15 16.82 3.51
CA ILE A 19 -3.55 16.57 3.86
C ILE A 19 -3.59 16.09 5.33
N SER A 20 -3.99 16.99 6.22
CA SER A 20 -4.09 16.66 7.65
C SER A 20 -5.27 15.73 7.94
N ASN A 21 -5.13 14.87 8.95
CA ASN A 21 -6.15 13.92 9.41
C ASN A 21 -6.65 12.98 8.30
N ALA A 22 -5.81 12.65 7.33
CA ALA A 22 -6.15 11.69 6.30
C ALA A 22 -5.90 10.26 6.80
N ILE A 23 -6.80 9.35 6.39
CA ILE A 23 -6.63 7.91 6.58
C ILE A 23 -5.84 7.37 5.41
N GLU A 24 -4.76 6.64 5.67
CA GLU A 24 -3.99 5.98 4.63
C GLU A 24 -4.52 4.57 4.36
N ILE A 25 -4.61 4.23 3.07
CA ILE A 25 -5.07 2.93 2.60
C ILE A 25 -4.07 2.40 1.59
N ASP A 26 -3.59 1.19 1.84
CA ASP A 26 -2.85 0.40 0.86
C ASP A 26 -3.78 -0.59 0.16
N VAL A 27 -3.74 -0.60 -1.17
CA VAL A 27 -4.45 -1.59 -1.99
C VAL A 27 -3.44 -2.43 -2.74
N ASP A 28 -3.42 -3.72 -2.45
CA ASP A 28 -2.64 -4.70 -3.22
C ASP A 28 -3.56 -5.41 -4.22
N ALA A 29 -3.13 -5.45 -5.48
CA ALA A 29 -3.85 -6.11 -6.56
C ALA A 29 -2.92 -6.98 -7.41
N ILE A 30 -3.52 -7.99 -8.03
CA ILE A 30 -2.86 -8.89 -8.99
C ILE A 30 -3.57 -8.80 -10.34
N SER A 31 -2.81 -8.77 -11.42
CA SER A 31 -3.31 -8.64 -12.79
C SER A 31 -2.64 -9.63 -13.73
N ASP A 32 -3.42 -10.18 -14.67
CA ASP A 32 -2.91 -10.97 -15.80
C ASP A 32 -2.77 -10.15 -17.09
N GLY A 33 -2.96 -8.82 -17.00
CA GLY A 33 -2.99 -7.89 -18.12
C GLY A 33 -4.41 -7.58 -18.63
N ASN A 34 -5.40 -8.43 -18.32
CA ASN A 34 -6.81 -8.24 -18.71
C ASN A 34 -7.72 -8.13 -17.48
N ASN A 35 -7.54 -9.06 -16.55
CA ASN A 35 -8.30 -9.13 -15.32
C ASN A 35 -7.46 -8.64 -14.15
N VAL A 36 -8.08 -7.88 -13.27
CA VAL A 36 -7.44 -7.34 -12.07
C VAL A 36 -8.26 -7.78 -10.87
N THR A 37 -7.62 -8.40 -9.89
CA THR A 37 -8.23 -8.78 -8.62
C THR A 37 -7.59 -8.04 -7.47
N ILE A 38 -8.40 -7.42 -6.63
CA ILE A 38 -7.94 -6.82 -5.36
C ILE A 38 -7.71 -7.97 -4.38
N VAL A 39 -6.47 -8.13 -3.93
CA VAL A 39 -6.08 -9.21 -2.99
C VAL A 39 -5.97 -8.72 -1.56
N GLY A 40 -5.76 -7.42 -1.36
CA GLY A 40 -5.71 -6.79 -0.04
C GLY A 40 -6.14 -5.34 -0.11
N LEU A 41 -6.99 -4.95 0.83
CA LEU A 41 -7.35 -3.55 1.07
C LEU A 41 -7.16 -3.31 2.55
N MET A 42 -6.19 -2.48 2.88
CA MET A 42 -5.59 -2.39 4.20
C MET A 42 -5.62 -0.94 4.67
N GLN A 43 -6.17 -0.74 5.87
CA GLN A 43 -6.19 0.56 6.52
C GLN A 43 -5.03 0.68 7.49
N HIS A 44 -4.27 1.78 7.41
CA HIS A 44 -3.27 2.14 8.41
C HIS A 44 -3.95 2.64 9.69
N ILE A 45 -3.34 2.34 10.83
CA ILE A 45 -3.79 2.82 12.15
C ILE A 45 -3.17 4.20 12.43
N GLU A 46 -1.93 4.38 12.01
CA GLU A 46 -1.25 5.67 12.04
C GLU A 46 -1.83 6.63 10.99
N GLU A 47 -1.66 7.92 11.22
CA GLU A 47 -2.06 8.96 10.26
C GLU A 47 -1.28 8.82 8.94
N ALA A 48 -1.91 9.26 7.85
CA ALA A 48 -1.28 9.28 6.54
C ALA A 48 0.03 10.08 6.55
N GLY A 49 1.04 9.54 5.87
CA GLY A 49 2.38 10.11 5.79
C GLY A 49 3.42 9.38 6.65
N ILE A 50 3.05 8.29 7.34
CA ILE A 50 3.98 7.37 7.97
C ILE A 50 4.21 6.19 7.01
N HIS A 51 5.48 5.81 6.81
CA HIS A 51 5.81 4.71 5.90
C HIS A 51 5.08 3.41 6.28
N SER A 52 4.55 2.69 5.29
CA SER A 52 3.74 1.47 5.50
C SER A 52 4.49 0.35 6.27
N GLY A 53 5.83 0.33 6.19
CA GLY A 53 6.66 -0.56 7.00
C GLY A 53 6.66 -0.24 8.48
N ASP A 54 6.38 1.02 8.85
CA ASP A 54 6.39 1.52 10.23
C ASP A 54 4.97 1.74 10.78
N SER A 55 3.94 1.33 10.02
CA SER A 55 2.53 1.47 10.40
C SER A 55 1.91 0.14 10.78
N ALA A 56 1.12 0.14 11.85
CA ALA A 56 0.18 -0.93 12.10
C ALA A 56 -0.96 -0.86 11.08
N CYS A 57 -1.45 -2.00 10.61
CA CYS A 57 -2.44 -2.07 9.55
C CYS A 57 -3.52 -3.09 9.85
N CYS A 58 -4.73 -2.82 9.38
CA CYS A 58 -5.89 -3.69 9.54
C CYS A 58 -6.49 -4.07 8.17
N ILE A 59 -6.81 -5.35 7.98
CA ILE A 59 -7.55 -5.91 6.84
C ILE A 59 -8.78 -6.62 7.36
N PRO A 60 -9.98 -6.35 6.82
CA PRO A 60 -10.36 -5.24 5.96
C PRO A 60 -10.31 -3.88 6.68
N PRO A 61 -10.48 -2.75 5.99
CA PRO A 61 -10.63 -1.44 6.62
C PRO A 61 -11.73 -1.45 7.67
N TYR A 62 -11.44 -0.86 8.85
CA TYR A 62 -12.36 -0.89 9.99
C TYR A 62 -13.19 0.37 10.15
N SER A 63 -12.80 1.49 9.51
CA SER A 63 -13.47 2.78 9.68
C SER A 63 -14.07 3.37 8.40
N LEU A 64 -13.89 2.72 7.26
CA LEU A 64 -14.42 3.18 5.97
C LEU A 64 -15.80 2.59 5.69
N ASP A 65 -16.67 3.40 5.09
CA ASP A 65 -17.94 2.92 4.57
C ASP A 65 -17.77 2.15 3.25
N ASN A 66 -18.78 1.35 2.89
CA ASN A 66 -18.75 0.52 1.70
C ASN A 66 -18.65 1.34 0.40
N GLU A 67 -19.18 2.56 0.36
CA GLU A 67 -19.10 3.42 -0.82
C GLU A 67 -17.65 3.83 -1.10
N ILE A 68 -16.91 4.20 -0.06
CA ILE A 68 -15.48 4.52 -0.19
C ILE A 68 -14.69 3.29 -0.60
N ILE A 69 -14.95 2.14 0.02
CA ILE A 69 -14.30 0.87 -0.32
C ILE A 69 -14.53 0.52 -1.81
N ASP A 70 -15.75 0.62 -2.30
CA ASP A 70 -16.08 0.34 -3.71
C ASP A 70 -15.39 1.32 -4.67
N ARG A 71 -15.28 2.59 -4.29
CA ARG A 71 -14.56 3.60 -5.08
C ARG A 71 -13.06 3.31 -5.13
N LEU A 72 -12.45 2.93 -4.01
CA LEU A 72 -11.05 2.51 -3.96
C LEU A 72 -10.77 1.32 -4.87
N LYS A 73 -11.60 0.28 -4.80
CA LYS A 73 -11.48 -0.90 -5.67
C LYS A 73 -11.59 -0.52 -7.14
N LYS A 74 -12.59 0.28 -7.51
CA LYS A 74 -12.78 0.74 -8.90
C LYS A 74 -11.58 1.54 -9.41
N GLN A 75 -11.08 2.49 -8.62
CA GLN A 75 -9.92 3.30 -9.00
C GLN A 75 -8.67 2.42 -9.13
N SER A 76 -8.46 1.49 -8.22
CA SER A 76 -7.31 0.57 -8.27
C SER A 76 -7.33 -0.32 -9.53
N ILE A 77 -8.50 -0.85 -9.90
CA ILE A 77 -8.67 -1.64 -11.12
C ILE A 77 -8.39 -0.80 -12.36
N LEU A 78 -8.90 0.43 -12.40
CA LEU A 78 -8.66 1.35 -13.52
C LEU A 78 -7.16 1.67 -13.65
N LEU A 79 -6.50 2.04 -12.57
CA LEU A 79 -5.07 2.34 -12.56
C LEU A 79 -4.23 1.13 -13.01
N ALA A 80 -4.54 -0.07 -12.51
CA ALA A 80 -3.83 -1.27 -12.92
C ALA A 80 -3.97 -1.56 -14.43
N LYS A 81 -5.16 -1.31 -15.00
CA LYS A 81 -5.42 -1.48 -16.44
C LYS A 81 -4.73 -0.41 -17.27
N GLU A 82 -4.82 0.86 -16.91
CA GLU A 82 -4.17 1.96 -17.63
C GLU A 82 -2.64 1.84 -17.62
N LEU A 83 -2.07 1.35 -16.53
CA LEU A 83 -0.65 1.06 -16.40
C LEU A 83 -0.26 -0.28 -17.06
N GLN A 84 -1.21 -1.01 -17.64
CA GLN A 84 -0.98 -2.31 -18.31
C GLN A 84 -0.22 -3.32 -17.43
N VAL A 85 -0.57 -3.38 -16.14
CA VAL A 85 0.13 -4.20 -15.16
C VAL A 85 -0.06 -5.68 -15.46
N VAL A 86 1.05 -6.42 -15.48
CA VAL A 86 1.08 -7.88 -15.42
C VAL A 86 1.85 -8.29 -14.17
N GLY A 87 1.21 -8.99 -13.25
CA GLY A 87 1.75 -9.31 -11.93
C GLY A 87 1.10 -8.47 -10.83
N LEU A 88 1.89 -7.85 -9.99
CA LEU A 88 1.44 -7.14 -8.79
C LEU A 88 1.49 -5.63 -8.96
N ILE A 89 0.54 -4.98 -8.32
CA ILE A 89 0.54 -3.53 -8.10
C ILE A 89 0.09 -3.22 -6.68
N ASN A 90 0.79 -2.28 -6.05
CA ASN A 90 0.39 -1.64 -4.81
C ASN A 90 0.02 -0.18 -5.10
N ILE A 91 -1.10 0.27 -4.59
CA ILE A 91 -1.57 1.64 -4.75
C ILE A 91 -1.86 2.19 -3.36
N GLN A 92 -1.27 3.34 -3.06
CA GLN A 92 -1.47 4.05 -1.81
C GLN A 92 -2.44 5.21 -2.01
N PHE A 93 -3.40 5.30 -1.10
CA PHE A 93 -4.41 6.34 -1.09
C PHE A 93 -4.43 7.07 0.25
N ALA A 94 -4.77 8.36 0.20
CA ALA A 94 -5.18 9.11 1.37
C ALA A 94 -6.66 9.46 1.26
N ILE A 95 -7.39 9.26 2.36
CA ILE A 95 -8.82 9.53 2.45
C ILE A 95 -9.04 10.68 3.43
N ASN A 96 -9.69 11.74 2.97
CA ASN A 96 -10.11 12.84 3.84
C ASN A 96 -11.61 13.08 3.66
N GLY A 97 -12.40 12.69 4.64
CA GLY A 97 -13.86 12.67 4.53
C GLY A 97 -14.32 11.74 3.40
N ARG A 98 -14.86 12.30 2.32
CA ARG A 98 -15.28 11.54 1.13
C ARG A 98 -14.32 11.66 -0.06
N ASP A 99 -13.28 12.44 0.08
CA ASP A 99 -12.29 12.65 -0.97
C ASP A 99 -11.21 11.57 -0.92
N ILE A 100 -10.89 11.02 -2.08
CA ILE A 100 -9.89 9.98 -2.29
C ILE A 100 -8.76 10.58 -3.11
N TYR A 101 -7.56 10.54 -2.57
CA TYR A 101 -6.33 11.01 -3.20
C TYR A 101 -5.43 9.82 -3.48
N VAL A 102 -4.94 9.69 -4.71
CA VAL A 102 -3.88 8.72 -5.04
C VAL A 102 -2.55 9.33 -4.63
N LEU A 103 -1.83 8.67 -3.73
CA LEU A 103 -0.49 9.09 -3.31
C LEU A 103 0.55 8.55 -4.29
N GLU A 104 0.53 7.23 -4.52
CA GLU A 104 1.42 6.58 -5.49
C GLU A 104 0.83 5.25 -5.99
N ALA A 105 1.30 4.83 -7.17
CA ALA A 105 0.99 3.52 -7.75
C ALA A 105 2.30 2.82 -8.11
N ASN A 106 2.55 1.68 -7.49
CA ASN A 106 3.79 0.93 -7.59
C ASN A 106 3.52 -0.42 -8.28
N PRO A 107 3.82 -0.59 -9.59
CA PRO A 107 3.63 -1.85 -10.31
C PRO A 107 4.71 -2.88 -9.92
N ARG A 108 4.72 -3.27 -8.67
CA ARG A 108 5.62 -4.22 -8.02
C ARG A 108 4.97 -4.80 -6.77
N ALA A 109 5.60 -5.84 -6.19
CA ALA A 109 5.24 -6.33 -4.86
C ALA A 109 5.43 -5.25 -3.79
N SER A 110 4.49 -5.17 -2.85
CA SER A 110 4.56 -4.30 -1.68
C SER A 110 5.27 -5.00 -0.51
N ARG A 111 5.65 -4.23 0.50
CA ARG A 111 6.12 -4.78 1.79
C ARG A 111 5.00 -5.41 2.60
N THR A 112 3.76 -5.02 2.33
CA THR A 112 2.56 -5.50 3.00
C THR A 112 2.04 -6.81 2.40
N LEU A 113 2.51 -7.20 1.21
CA LEU A 113 2.06 -8.40 0.50
C LEU A 113 2.24 -9.71 1.29
N PRO A 114 3.32 -9.94 2.08
CA PRO A 114 3.43 -11.12 2.92
C PRO A 114 2.30 -11.21 3.96
N PHE A 115 1.90 -10.09 4.55
CA PHE A 115 0.77 -10.01 5.47
C PHE A 115 -0.55 -10.33 4.75
N VAL A 116 -0.83 -9.70 3.60
CA VAL A 116 -1.99 -10.00 2.75
C VAL A 116 -2.05 -11.51 2.44
N SER A 117 -0.94 -12.10 1.99
CA SER A 117 -0.87 -13.52 1.64
C SER A 117 -1.23 -14.44 2.82
N LYS A 118 -0.79 -14.09 4.03
CA LYS A 118 -1.13 -14.83 5.26
C LYS A 118 -2.61 -14.69 5.61
N VAL A 119 -3.16 -13.47 5.51
CA VAL A 119 -4.58 -13.20 5.82
C VAL A 119 -5.51 -14.00 4.92
N ILE A 120 -5.23 -14.02 3.63
CA ILE A 120 -6.09 -14.72 2.65
C ILE A 120 -5.74 -16.21 2.48
N GLY A 121 -4.65 -16.67 3.08
CA GLY A 121 -4.20 -18.07 2.99
C GLY A 121 -3.74 -18.51 1.59
N LYS A 122 -3.26 -17.56 0.76
CA LYS A 122 -2.80 -17.85 -0.62
C LYS A 122 -1.40 -17.29 -0.88
N PRO A 123 -0.53 -18.01 -1.58
CA PRO A 123 0.83 -17.58 -1.89
C PRO A 123 0.86 -16.57 -3.04
N ILE A 124 0.35 -15.35 -2.79
CA ILE A 124 0.18 -14.32 -3.84
C ILE A 124 1.47 -14.02 -4.62
N PRO A 125 2.66 -13.90 -4.00
CA PRO A 125 3.89 -13.71 -4.77
C PRO A 125 4.17 -14.84 -5.75
N GLY A 126 3.92 -16.10 -5.35
CA GLY A 126 4.09 -17.26 -6.23
C GLY A 126 3.11 -17.26 -7.41
N ILE A 127 1.84 -16.91 -7.15
CA ILE A 127 0.81 -16.78 -8.20
C ILE A 127 1.21 -15.68 -9.18
N ALA A 128 1.66 -14.53 -8.69
CA ALA A 128 2.12 -13.44 -9.53
C ALA A 128 3.33 -13.84 -10.39
N ALA A 129 4.29 -14.57 -9.84
CA ALA A 129 5.45 -15.08 -10.58
C ALA A 129 5.03 -16.00 -11.72
N LEU A 130 4.05 -16.89 -11.51
CA LEU A 130 3.49 -17.75 -12.56
C LEU A 130 2.80 -16.97 -13.67
N ILE A 131 2.08 -15.89 -13.31
CA ILE A 131 1.43 -15.00 -14.26
C ILE A 131 2.50 -14.24 -15.07
N MET A 132 3.48 -13.63 -14.42
CA MET A 132 4.54 -12.85 -15.05
C MET A 132 5.42 -13.70 -15.97
N SER A 133 5.62 -14.98 -15.66
CA SER A 133 6.35 -15.92 -16.50
C SER A 133 5.53 -16.48 -17.68
N GLY A 134 4.25 -16.14 -17.77
CA GLY A 134 3.35 -16.65 -18.82
C GLY A 134 2.88 -18.09 -18.61
N ILE A 135 3.24 -18.74 -17.49
CA ILE A 135 2.84 -20.13 -17.16
C ILE A 135 1.34 -20.17 -16.78
N SER A 136 0.86 -19.15 -16.09
CA SER A 136 -0.56 -19.03 -15.73
C SER A 136 -1.12 -17.71 -16.28
N LYS A 137 -2.41 -17.75 -16.67
CA LYS A 137 -3.18 -16.54 -17.03
C LYS A 137 -4.35 -16.31 -16.08
N ASN A 138 -4.43 -17.09 -15.01
CA ASN A 138 -5.56 -17.03 -14.09
C ASN A 138 -5.19 -16.23 -12.86
N VAL A 139 -5.81 -15.07 -12.68
CA VAL A 139 -5.89 -14.39 -11.39
C VAL A 139 -6.80 -15.19 -10.46
N ILE A 140 -6.65 -14.96 -9.18
CA ILE A 140 -7.52 -15.56 -8.16
C ILE A 140 -8.83 -14.78 -8.05
N ASP A 141 -9.87 -15.42 -7.54
CA ASP A 141 -11.08 -14.72 -7.14
C ASP A 141 -10.79 -13.75 -5.98
N GLU A 142 -11.55 -12.66 -5.92
CA GLU A 142 -11.46 -11.70 -4.83
C GLU A 142 -11.70 -12.41 -3.50
N PRO A 143 -10.79 -12.26 -2.51
CA PRO A 143 -10.92 -12.95 -1.24
C PRO A 143 -12.09 -12.39 -0.43
N ASN A 144 -12.89 -13.27 0.14
CA ASN A 144 -13.92 -12.93 1.12
C ASN A 144 -13.34 -13.06 2.54
N ILE A 145 -13.11 -11.94 3.21
CA ILE A 145 -12.53 -11.89 4.55
C ILE A 145 -13.65 -11.50 5.52
N ASN A 146 -13.96 -12.40 6.47
CA ASN A 146 -15.03 -12.25 7.46
C ASN A 146 -14.50 -12.04 8.90
N PHE A 147 -13.24 -11.66 9.03
CA PHE A 147 -12.57 -11.36 10.29
C PHE A 147 -11.62 -10.16 10.09
N PHE A 148 -11.24 -9.53 11.17
CA PHE A 148 -10.19 -8.51 11.14
C PHE A 148 -8.83 -9.15 11.39
N ALA A 149 -7.86 -8.87 10.52
CA ALA A 149 -6.47 -9.22 10.72
C ALA A 149 -5.67 -7.93 10.94
N VAL A 150 -4.80 -7.94 11.94
CA VAL A 150 -3.98 -6.77 12.29
C VAL A 150 -2.51 -7.14 12.16
N LYS A 151 -1.76 -6.29 11.47
CA LYS A 151 -0.30 -6.29 11.49
C LYS A 151 0.15 -5.23 12.49
N GLU A 152 0.98 -5.60 13.42
CA GLU A 152 1.67 -4.69 14.33
C GLU A 152 3.14 -4.55 13.92
N VAL A 153 3.74 -3.43 14.25
CA VAL A 153 5.13 -3.11 13.92
C VAL A 153 5.98 -3.21 15.18
N VAL A 154 7.11 -3.90 15.08
CA VAL A 154 8.15 -3.88 16.10
C VAL A 154 9.20 -2.85 15.71
N LEU A 155 9.35 -1.80 16.51
CA LEU A 155 10.32 -0.73 16.29
C LEU A 155 11.55 -0.92 17.18
N PRO A 156 12.63 -1.56 16.68
CA PRO A 156 13.78 -1.93 17.51
C PRO A 156 14.76 -0.77 17.71
N PHE A 157 14.29 0.39 18.13
CA PHE A 157 15.12 1.59 18.33
C PHE A 157 16.36 1.35 19.20
N ASN A 158 16.23 0.44 20.18
CA ASN A 158 17.36 0.08 21.06
C ASN A 158 18.51 -0.62 20.34
N LYS A 159 18.25 -1.23 19.17
CA LYS A 159 19.26 -1.92 18.35
C LYS A 159 19.95 -0.98 17.36
N PHE A 160 19.40 0.21 17.13
CA PHE A 160 19.88 1.18 16.16
C PHE A 160 20.09 2.55 16.83
N PRO A 161 21.17 2.72 17.62
CA PRO A 161 21.49 3.99 18.28
C PRO A 161 21.65 5.11 17.24
N GLY A 162 21.06 6.26 17.52
CA GLY A 162 21.09 7.42 16.61
C GLY A 162 20.00 7.46 15.53
N THR A 163 19.13 6.44 15.48
CA THR A 163 17.93 6.49 14.64
C THR A 163 16.90 7.43 15.27
N GLY A 164 16.32 8.31 14.46
CA GLY A 164 15.23 9.18 14.91
C GLY A 164 14.01 8.35 15.33
N ILE A 165 13.38 8.72 16.43
CA ILE A 165 12.16 8.08 16.94
C ILE A 165 10.89 8.64 16.29
N LEU A 166 11.02 9.70 15.50
CA LEU A 166 9.90 10.29 14.76
C LEU A 166 9.66 9.47 13.50
N LEU A 167 8.47 8.90 13.41
CA LEU A 167 8.00 8.21 12.21
C LEU A 167 7.62 9.23 11.13
N GLY A 168 7.87 8.90 9.88
CA GLY A 168 7.61 9.78 8.75
C GLY A 168 7.56 9.01 7.43
N PRO A 169 7.45 9.73 6.31
CA PRO A 169 7.36 9.12 4.98
C PRO A 169 8.70 8.59 4.46
N GLU A 170 9.76 8.66 5.26
CA GLU A 170 11.09 8.22 4.85
C GLU A 170 11.13 6.71 4.61
N MET A 171 11.79 6.30 3.53
CA MET A 171 11.99 4.89 3.20
C MET A 171 12.97 4.15 4.14
N ARG A 172 13.14 4.64 5.34
CA ARG A 172 13.94 4.02 6.40
C ARG A 172 13.04 3.27 7.37
N SER A 173 12.44 2.20 6.87
CA SER A 173 11.73 1.31 7.77
C SER A 173 12.71 0.62 8.69
N THR A 174 12.54 0.80 9.99
CA THR A 174 13.29 0.11 11.06
C THR A 174 12.47 -1.01 11.68
N GLY A 175 11.19 -1.13 11.32
CA GLY A 175 10.23 -2.08 11.83
C GLY A 175 9.74 -3.09 10.80
N GLU A 176 9.35 -4.24 11.29
CA GLU A 176 8.60 -5.28 10.55
C GLU A 176 7.55 -5.93 11.45
#